data_0944b4e1ab8daf7a15f193ea6423e25a
#
_entry.id   0944b4e1ab8daf7a15f193ea6423e25a
#
_cell.length_a   1.000
_cell.length_b   1.000
_cell.length_c   1.000
_cell.angle_alpha   90.00
_cell.angle_beta   90.00
_cell.angle_gamma   90.00
#
_symmetry.space_group_name_H-M   'P 1'
#
loop_
_entity.id
_entity.type
_entity.pdbx_description
1 polymer ?
#
loop_
_entity_poly.entity_id
_entity_poly.type
_entity_poly.pdbx_seq_one_letter_code
_entity_poly.pdbx_strand_id
1 'polypeptide(L)'
;MPVVKQVTYYSFEELSEQAQQRVIDKVREWDDLFLSDEECIIEGFKERHPHIRDMDISYSGFCSQGDGASFTGWIAGDWAINNLLIEQVNKAFGSLLRDLNCTFDRGDSRYCHENTVSTHLEDVTWADHIEENDRLRDSMLEQYYDDITNVIEQYRLDLCHTLYSELEQGYEHCHSDENLKELVLANDYLFDIDGNFYPYDAIKIIKL
;
A
#
# COMPACT_ATOMS: atom_id res chain seq x y z
N MET A 1 12.13 -1.50 -57.08
CA MET A 1 11.33 -0.26 -57.06
C MET A 1 10.70 -0.15 -55.67
N PRO A 2 10.73 1.01 -55.02
CA PRO A 2 10.02 1.18 -53.75
C PRO A 2 8.51 1.04 -53.98
N VAL A 3 7.81 0.31 -53.12
CA VAL A 3 6.37 0.18 -53.11
C VAL A 3 5.85 1.12 -52.01
N VAL A 4 5.09 2.13 -52.40
CA VAL A 4 4.40 3.01 -51.43
C VAL A 4 3.05 2.38 -51.13
N LYS A 5 2.80 2.10 -49.86
CA LYS A 5 1.47 1.70 -49.35
C LYS A 5 0.88 2.89 -48.58
N GLN A 6 -0.36 3.25 -48.94
CA GLN A 6 -1.10 4.22 -48.19
C GLN A 6 -1.83 3.47 -47.05
N VAL A 7 -1.64 3.90 -45.82
CA VAL A 7 -2.29 3.34 -44.64
C VAL A 7 -3.09 4.45 -43.97
N THR A 8 -4.33 4.18 -43.60
CA THR A 8 -5.21 5.09 -42.91
C THR A 8 -5.17 4.77 -41.42
N TYR A 9 -5.01 5.78 -40.61
CA TYR A 9 -5.05 5.70 -39.16
C TYR A 9 -6.24 6.45 -38.61
N TYR A 10 -6.71 6.01 -37.48
CA TYR A 10 -7.89 6.50 -36.81
C TYR A 10 -7.52 6.98 -35.41
N SER A 11 -8.16 8.05 -34.93
CA SER A 11 -8.20 8.36 -33.50
C SER A 11 -9.09 7.33 -32.78
N PHE A 12 -9.00 7.26 -31.47
CA PHE A 12 -9.82 6.34 -30.68
C PHE A 12 -11.33 6.52 -30.94
N GLU A 13 -11.80 7.77 -31.04
CA GLU A 13 -13.21 8.09 -31.25
C GLU A 13 -13.75 7.71 -32.63
N GLU A 14 -12.85 7.58 -33.61
CA GLU A 14 -13.23 7.18 -34.98
C GLU A 14 -13.34 5.66 -35.15
N LEU A 15 -12.88 4.90 -34.15
CA LEU A 15 -12.96 3.43 -34.16
C LEU A 15 -14.39 2.95 -33.91
N SER A 16 -14.71 1.76 -34.41
CA SER A 16 -15.94 1.07 -34.01
C SER A 16 -15.89 0.72 -32.51
N GLU A 17 -17.04 0.60 -31.84
CA GLU A 17 -17.13 0.20 -30.42
C GLU A 17 -16.32 -1.09 -30.13
N GLN A 18 -16.35 -2.03 -31.07
CA GLN A 18 -15.63 -3.29 -30.96
C GLN A 18 -14.10 -3.11 -31.03
N ALA A 19 -13.62 -2.16 -31.85
CA ALA A 19 -12.20 -1.84 -31.94
C ALA A 19 -11.75 -1.00 -30.72
N GLN A 20 -12.60 -0.07 -30.24
CA GLN A 20 -12.35 0.67 -29.00
C GLN A 20 -12.17 -0.29 -27.81
N GLN A 21 -13.05 -1.27 -27.66
CA GLN A 21 -12.92 -2.27 -26.58
C GLN A 21 -11.62 -3.06 -26.67
N ARG A 22 -11.18 -3.44 -27.88
CA ARG A 22 -9.90 -4.11 -28.05
C ARG A 22 -8.71 -3.23 -27.65
N VAL A 23 -8.79 -1.92 -27.89
CA VAL A 23 -7.77 -0.97 -27.41
C VAL A 23 -7.72 -0.97 -25.89
N ILE A 24 -8.88 -0.82 -25.24
CA ILE A 24 -9.01 -0.82 -23.78
C ILE A 24 -8.45 -2.12 -23.19
N ASP A 25 -8.80 -3.27 -23.75
CA ASP A 25 -8.31 -4.57 -23.28
C ASP A 25 -6.79 -4.69 -23.39
N LYS A 26 -6.17 -4.15 -24.46
CA LYS A 26 -4.71 -4.12 -24.62
C LYS A 26 -4.01 -3.17 -23.65
N VAL A 27 -4.61 -2.01 -23.41
CA VAL A 27 -4.05 -1.04 -22.44
C VAL A 27 -4.11 -1.61 -21.03
N ARG A 28 -5.17 -2.34 -20.70
CA ARG A 28 -5.32 -3.00 -19.39
C ARG A 28 -4.21 -4.02 -19.08
N GLU A 29 -3.54 -4.55 -20.10
CA GLU A 29 -2.42 -5.48 -19.95
C GLU A 29 -1.06 -4.76 -19.73
N TRP A 30 -1.02 -3.42 -19.65
CA TRP A 30 0.22 -2.71 -19.41
C TRP A 30 0.66 -2.83 -17.94
N ASP A 31 1.93 -3.19 -17.75
CA ASP A 31 2.49 -3.49 -16.42
C ASP A 31 2.62 -2.26 -15.50
N ASP A 32 2.60 -1.04 -16.06
CA ASP A 32 2.93 0.19 -15.35
C ASP A 32 1.70 1.08 -15.01
N LEU A 33 0.49 0.59 -15.28
CA LEU A 33 -0.74 1.37 -15.08
C LEU A 33 -0.95 1.85 -13.63
N PHE A 34 -0.54 1.07 -12.66
CA PHE A 34 -0.78 1.32 -11.25
C PHE A 34 0.42 1.93 -10.50
N LEU A 35 1.62 1.91 -11.07
CA LEU A 35 2.86 2.30 -10.37
C LEU A 35 2.80 3.70 -9.73
N SER A 36 2.29 4.70 -10.43
CA SER A 36 2.21 6.07 -9.92
C SER A 36 1.19 6.21 -8.80
N ASP A 37 0.05 5.55 -8.92
CA ASP A 37 -1.02 5.59 -7.91
C ASP A 37 -0.63 4.77 -6.68
N GLU A 38 0.05 3.65 -6.86
CA GLU A 38 0.67 2.85 -5.80
C GLU A 38 1.57 3.71 -4.92
N GLU A 39 2.55 4.40 -5.53
CA GLU A 39 3.47 5.28 -4.82
C GLU A 39 2.72 6.37 -4.03
N CYS A 40 1.74 7.03 -4.66
CA CYS A 40 0.92 8.06 -4.02
C CYS A 40 0.11 7.52 -2.84
N ILE A 41 -0.47 6.33 -2.95
CA ILE A 41 -1.24 5.69 -1.88
C ILE A 41 -0.32 5.35 -0.71
N ILE A 42 0.83 4.73 -0.98
CA ILE A 42 1.81 4.35 0.04
C ILE A 42 2.35 5.58 0.78
N GLU A 43 2.75 6.61 0.06
CA GLU A 43 3.25 7.86 0.67
C GLU A 43 2.14 8.54 1.48
N GLY A 44 0.95 8.69 0.92
CA GLY A 44 -0.20 9.26 1.62
C GLY A 44 -0.59 8.48 2.87
N PHE A 45 -0.46 7.14 2.86
CA PHE A 45 -0.68 6.32 4.04
C PHE A 45 0.36 6.61 5.12
N LYS A 46 1.64 6.68 4.78
CA LYS A 46 2.74 7.03 5.71
C LYS A 46 2.55 8.43 6.30
N GLU A 47 2.15 9.40 5.49
CA GLU A 47 1.89 10.78 5.95
C GLU A 47 0.72 10.87 6.96
N ARG A 48 -0.30 10.04 6.82
CA ARG A 48 -1.42 9.98 7.78
C ARG A 48 -1.06 9.31 9.09
N HIS A 49 0.02 8.51 9.11
CA HIS A 49 0.44 7.72 10.28
C HIS A 49 1.89 8.03 10.73
N PRO A 50 2.25 9.32 10.95
CA PRO A 50 3.63 9.73 11.25
C PRO A 50 4.14 9.24 12.61
N HIS A 51 3.26 8.73 13.46
CA HIS A 51 3.58 8.13 14.75
C HIS A 51 4.12 6.70 14.62
N ILE A 52 3.94 6.05 13.48
CA ILE A 52 4.59 4.78 13.14
C ILE A 52 5.91 5.13 12.48
N ARG A 53 7.01 4.93 13.20
CA ARG A 53 8.34 5.26 12.72
C ARG A 53 8.94 4.10 11.94
N ASP A 54 9.83 4.42 10.99
CA ASP A 54 10.53 3.46 10.13
C ASP A 54 9.55 2.51 9.42
N MET A 55 8.38 3.04 9.03
CA MET A 55 7.33 2.28 8.38
C MET A 55 7.80 1.78 7.00
N ASP A 56 7.90 0.46 6.86
CA ASP A 56 8.14 -0.21 5.58
C ASP A 56 6.91 -1.03 5.20
N ILE A 57 6.31 -0.69 4.04
CA ILE A 57 5.07 -1.27 3.54
C ILE A 57 5.40 -2.34 2.52
N SER A 58 4.68 -3.45 2.61
CA SER A 58 4.70 -4.49 1.60
C SER A 58 3.28 -4.99 1.34
N TYR A 59 2.99 -5.27 0.09
CA TYR A 59 1.72 -5.88 -0.29
C TYR A 59 1.93 -6.91 -1.41
N SER A 60 0.94 -7.75 -1.64
CA SER A 60 0.86 -8.68 -2.76
C SER A 60 -0.49 -8.52 -3.42
N GLY A 61 -0.60 -8.81 -4.68
CA GLY A 61 -1.76 -8.68 -5.58
C GLY A 61 -3.18 -8.57 -4.97
N PHE A 62 -4.19 -8.62 -5.85
CA PHE A 62 -5.57 -8.36 -5.43
C PHE A 62 -6.55 -9.47 -5.90
N CYS A 63 -6.02 -10.62 -6.30
CA CYS A 63 -6.83 -11.66 -6.96
C CYS A 63 -6.65 -13.05 -6.36
N SER A 64 -5.74 -13.25 -5.41
CA SER A 64 -5.36 -14.56 -4.91
C SER A 64 -5.65 -14.74 -3.43
N GLN A 65 -5.95 -15.96 -3.03
CA GLN A 65 -6.03 -16.30 -1.62
C GLN A 65 -4.64 -16.14 -0.97
N GLY A 66 -4.54 -15.25 0.00
CA GLY A 66 -3.28 -14.90 0.68
C GLY A 66 -2.67 -13.58 0.20
N ASP A 67 -3.33 -12.86 -0.72
CA ASP A 67 -3.05 -11.48 -1.00
C ASP A 67 -3.40 -10.62 0.23
N GLY A 68 -2.66 -9.54 0.40
CA GLY A 68 -2.83 -8.65 1.54
C GLY A 68 -1.78 -7.56 1.56
N ALA A 69 -1.88 -6.68 2.54
CA ALA A 69 -0.87 -5.68 2.84
C ALA A 69 -0.47 -5.74 4.30
N SER A 70 0.76 -5.39 4.57
CA SER A 70 1.28 -5.24 5.92
C SER A 70 2.40 -4.21 5.96
N PHE A 71 2.73 -3.77 7.14
CA PHE A 71 3.87 -2.88 7.37
C PHE A 71 4.67 -3.34 8.57
N THR A 72 5.95 -3.03 8.56
CA THR A 72 6.85 -3.08 9.71
C THR A 72 7.10 -1.67 10.22
N GLY A 73 7.69 -1.54 11.40
CA GLY A 73 7.98 -0.25 12.02
C GLY A 73 7.76 -0.30 13.54
N TRP A 74 7.68 0.86 14.17
CA TRP A 74 7.47 0.93 15.61
C TRP A 74 6.70 2.17 16.06
N ILE A 75 6.02 2.05 17.19
CA ILE A 75 5.29 3.12 17.87
C ILE A 75 5.90 3.34 19.24
N ALA A 76 6.12 4.61 19.60
CA ALA A 76 6.55 4.93 20.96
C ALA A 76 5.44 4.65 21.97
N GLY A 77 5.80 4.12 23.14
CA GLY A 77 4.85 3.72 24.18
C GLY A 77 3.99 4.88 24.69
N ASP A 78 4.54 6.08 24.80
CA ASP A 78 3.76 7.28 25.20
C ASP A 78 2.64 7.60 24.21
N TRP A 79 2.87 7.42 22.93
CA TRP A 79 1.83 7.58 21.91
C TRP A 79 0.76 6.49 22.04
N ALA A 80 1.17 5.22 22.18
CA ALA A 80 0.26 4.08 22.31
C ALA A 80 -0.65 4.24 23.55
N ILE A 81 -0.10 4.65 24.69
CA ILE A 81 -0.85 4.92 25.92
C ILE A 81 -1.90 6.01 25.72
N ASN A 82 -1.52 7.12 25.10
CA ASN A 82 -2.40 8.28 24.97
C ASN A 82 -3.49 8.10 23.91
N ASN A 83 -3.32 7.18 22.95
CA ASN A 83 -4.22 7.05 21.81
C ASN A 83 -4.93 5.70 21.75
N LEU A 84 -4.31 4.63 22.22
CA LEU A 84 -4.85 3.27 22.10
C LEU A 84 -5.26 2.67 23.45
N LEU A 85 -4.52 2.96 24.51
CA LEU A 85 -4.60 2.27 25.79
C LEU A 85 -5.25 3.09 26.91
N ILE A 86 -5.94 4.18 26.58
CA ILE A 86 -6.51 5.13 27.57
C ILE A 86 -7.44 4.44 28.57
N GLU A 87 -8.24 3.49 28.11
CA GLU A 87 -9.21 2.78 28.92
C GLU A 87 -8.61 1.60 29.70
N GLN A 88 -7.54 1.00 29.18
CA GLN A 88 -6.90 -0.20 29.71
C GLN A 88 -5.86 0.10 30.78
N VAL A 89 -5.30 1.30 30.76
CA VAL A 89 -4.14 1.67 31.56
C VAL A 89 -4.47 2.77 32.54
N ASN A 90 -4.35 2.49 33.85
CA ASN A 90 -4.43 3.56 34.85
C ASN A 90 -3.16 4.44 34.82
N LYS A 91 -3.25 5.65 35.41
CA LYS A 91 -2.14 6.65 35.39
C LYS A 91 -0.80 6.14 35.93
N ALA A 92 -0.83 5.22 36.90
CA ALA A 92 0.40 4.65 37.46
C ALA A 92 1.06 3.70 36.51
N PHE A 93 0.28 2.87 35.85
CA PHE A 93 0.75 1.94 34.83
C PHE A 93 1.21 2.66 33.56
N GLY A 94 0.50 3.71 33.13
CA GLY A 94 0.88 4.53 31.99
C GLY A 94 2.28 5.11 32.08
N SER A 95 2.76 5.46 33.31
CA SER A 95 4.13 5.95 33.47
C SER A 95 5.20 4.87 33.22
N LEU A 96 4.88 3.61 33.50
CA LEU A 96 5.80 2.47 33.29
C LEU A 96 5.88 2.04 31.82
N LEU A 97 4.81 2.25 31.06
CA LEU A 97 4.77 1.91 29.62
C LEU A 97 5.39 2.97 28.72
N ARG A 98 5.62 4.18 29.22
CA ARG A 98 6.13 5.31 28.40
C ARG A 98 7.45 5.00 27.71
N ASP A 99 8.27 4.21 28.38
CA ASP A 99 9.62 3.89 27.94
C ASP A 99 9.67 2.61 27.10
N LEU A 100 8.53 1.98 26.82
CA LEU A 100 8.43 0.85 25.90
C LEU A 100 8.28 1.32 24.46
N ASN A 101 8.79 0.54 23.52
CA ASN A 101 8.42 0.63 22.12
C ASN A 101 7.54 -0.56 21.75
N CYS A 102 6.57 -0.30 20.87
CA CYS A 102 5.78 -1.35 20.25
C CYS A 102 6.31 -1.56 18.83
N THR A 103 6.98 -2.67 18.59
CA THR A 103 7.56 -2.99 17.29
C THR A 103 6.65 -3.92 16.51
N PHE A 104 6.64 -3.74 15.19
CA PHE A 104 5.94 -4.55 14.22
C PHE A 104 6.96 -5.22 13.31
N ASP A 105 7.19 -6.51 13.52
CA ASP A 105 8.22 -7.25 12.82
C ASP A 105 7.64 -8.34 11.94
N ARG A 106 8.17 -8.43 10.72
CA ARG A 106 7.86 -9.51 9.81
C ARG A 106 8.83 -10.66 10.03
N GLY A 107 8.29 -11.85 10.26
CA GLY A 107 9.09 -13.07 10.24
C GLY A 107 9.59 -13.42 8.82
N ASP A 108 10.23 -14.56 8.68
CA ASP A 108 10.75 -15.09 7.41
C ASP A 108 9.61 -15.52 6.46
N SER A 109 8.62 -14.64 6.24
CA SER A 109 7.50 -14.90 5.35
C SER A 109 7.73 -14.27 3.98
N ARG A 110 7.44 -15.04 2.92
CA ARG A 110 7.37 -14.53 1.55
C ARG A 110 6.04 -13.82 1.24
N TYR A 111 5.07 -13.94 2.14
CA TYR A 111 3.76 -13.33 1.99
C TYR A 111 3.72 -11.96 2.66
N CYS A 112 2.89 -11.06 2.12
CA CYS A 112 2.72 -9.70 2.61
C CYS A 112 1.43 -9.49 3.39
N HIS A 113 0.75 -10.56 3.74
CA HIS A 113 -0.50 -10.58 4.49
C HIS A 113 -0.31 -10.03 5.90
N GLU A 114 -1.32 -9.39 6.48
CA GLU A 114 -1.30 -8.80 7.82
C GLU A 114 -0.87 -9.80 8.91
N ASN A 115 -1.21 -11.08 8.76
CA ASN A 115 -0.83 -12.13 9.72
C ASN A 115 0.64 -12.57 9.63
N THR A 116 1.45 -11.98 8.75
CA THR A 116 2.89 -12.26 8.64
C THR A 116 3.74 -11.31 9.48
N VAL A 117 3.12 -10.32 10.11
CA VAL A 117 3.75 -9.36 11.00
C VAL A 117 3.26 -9.60 12.42
N SER A 118 4.17 -9.63 13.36
CA SER A 118 3.91 -9.80 14.79
C SER A 118 4.15 -8.49 15.53
N THR A 119 3.39 -8.29 16.61
CA THR A 119 3.55 -7.14 17.51
C THR A 119 4.36 -7.56 18.74
N HIS A 120 5.39 -6.78 19.07
CA HIS A 120 6.24 -6.99 20.23
C HIS A 120 6.35 -5.71 21.06
N LEU A 121 6.38 -5.87 22.39
CA LEU A 121 6.71 -4.78 23.31
C LEU A 121 8.20 -4.88 23.65
N GLU A 122 8.96 -3.86 23.30
CA GLU A 122 10.40 -3.80 23.54
C GLU A 122 10.76 -2.69 24.52
N ASP A 123 11.69 -2.98 25.39
CA ASP A 123 12.24 -2.00 26.32
C ASP A 123 13.22 -1.07 25.60
N VAL A 124 13.00 0.23 25.69
CA VAL A 124 13.98 1.20 25.25
C VAL A 124 15.06 1.31 26.33
N THR A 125 16.08 0.48 26.18
CA THR A 125 17.37 0.54 26.88
C THR A 125 17.34 1.11 28.31
N TRP A 126 17.23 0.24 29.26
CA TRP A 126 17.53 0.53 30.66
C TRP A 126 19.03 0.38 30.89
N ALA A 127 19.78 1.37 30.48
CA ALA A 127 21.10 1.54 31.02
C ALA A 127 20.96 2.14 32.43
N ASP A 128 21.18 1.34 33.44
CA ASP A 128 21.79 1.69 34.70
C ASP A 128 20.97 2.24 35.90
N HIS A 129 19.65 2.36 35.91
CA HIS A 129 19.01 2.83 37.16
C HIS A 129 17.64 2.20 37.43
N ILE A 130 17.54 1.51 38.58
CA ILE A 130 16.37 1.26 39.44
C ILE A 130 15.89 -0.19 39.52
N GLU A 131 16.52 -0.96 40.42
CA GLU A 131 16.16 -2.36 40.75
C GLU A 131 14.77 -2.53 41.41
N GLU A 132 14.18 -1.51 42.01
CA GLU A 132 12.93 -1.62 42.80
C GLU A 132 11.68 -1.36 41.94
N ASN A 133 11.78 -0.49 40.95
CA ASN A 133 10.70 -0.24 39.98
C ASN A 133 10.60 -1.33 38.91
N ASP A 134 11.69 -2.01 38.60
CA ASP A 134 11.73 -3.07 37.57
C ASP A 134 10.86 -4.25 37.93
N ARG A 135 10.90 -4.72 39.19
CA ARG A 135 10.08 -5.86 39.64
C ARG A 135 8.59 -5.58 39.61
N LEU A 136 8.20 -4.35 39.99
CA LEU A 136 6.79 -3.94 39.95
C LEU A 136 6.31 -3.82 38.50
N ARG A 137 7.14 -3.25 37.65
CA ARG A 137 6.86 -3.14 36.20
C ARG A 137 6.74 -4.52 35.56
N ASP A 138 7.68 -5.40 35.76
CA ASP A 138 7.69 -6.75 35.21
C ASP A 138 6.44 -7.53 35.64
N SER A 139 6.07 -7.47 36.92
CA SER A 139 4.84 -8.10 37.40
C SER A 139 3.57 -7.51 36.80
N MET A 140 3.52 -6.19 36.55
CA MET A 140 2.39 -5.54 35.90
C MET A 140 2.35 -5.83 34.40
N LEU A 141 3.49 -5.85 33.74
CA LEU A 141 3.59 -6.25 32.34
C LEU A 141 3.16 -7.71 32.13
N GLU A 142 3.60 -8.64 32.99
CA GLU A 142 3.14 -10.02 32.93
C GLU A 142 1.60 -10.13 33.10
N GLN A 143 1.02 -9.34 33.99
CA GLN A 143 -0.41 -9.37 34.25
C GLN A 143 -1.26 -8.80 33.09
N TYR A 144 -0.79 -7.75 32.42
CA TYR A 144 -1.55 -7.01 31.42
C TYR A 144 -0.99 -7.12 30.01
N TYR A 145 0.08 -7.86 29.83
CA TYR A 145 0.82 -7.98 28.55
C TYR A 145 -0.10 -8.39 27.40
N ASP A 146 -0.88 -9.41 27.61
CA ASP A 146 -1.79 -9.94 26.58
C ASP A 146 -2.86 -8.92 26.19
N ASP A 147 -3.44 -8.23 27.17
CA ASP A 147 -4.47 -7.21 26.92
C ASP A 147 -3.92 -6.04 26.15
N ILE A 148 -2.72 -5.55 26.51
CA ILE A 148 -2.05 -4.44 25.84
C ILE A 148 -1.64 -4.83 24.43
N THR A 149 -1.02 -5.99 24.29
CA THR A 149 -0.56 -6.50 22.99
C THR A 149 -1.75 -6.70 22.05
N ASN A 150 -2.86 -7.23 22.54
CA ASN A 150 -4.07 -7.42 21.74
C ASN A 150 -4.66 -6.11 21.21
N VAL A 151 -4.67 -5.04 22.02
CA VAL A 151 -5.17 -3.73 21.57
C VAL A 151 -4.28 -3.14 20.47
N ILE A 152 -2.96 -3.23 20.64
CA ILE A 152 -2.00 -2.72 19.67
C ILE A 152 -2.02 -3.57 18.40
N GLU A 153 -2.13 -4.88 18.53
CA GLU A 153 -2.28 -5.82 17.41
C GLU A 153 -3.54 -5.53 16.61
N GLN A 154 -4.69 -5.31 17.28
CA GLN A 154 -5.93 -4.97 16.59
C GLN A 154 -5.79 -3.65 15.82
N TYR A 155 -5.17 -2.64 16.43
CA TYR A 155 -4.88 -1.38 15.75
C TYR A 155 -4.03 -1.58 14.48
N ARG A 156 -2.97 -2.41 14.57
CA ARG A 156 -2.12 -2.76 13.42
C ARG A 156 -2.93 -3.46 12.32
N LEU A 157 -3.75 -4.44 12.70
CA LEU A 157 -4.60 -5.17 11.74
C LEU A 157 -5.58 -4.25 11.02
N ASP A 158 -6.23 -3.34 11.74
CA ASP A 158 -7.17 -2.37 11.15
C ASP A 158 -6.47 -1.44 10.14
N LEU A 159 -5.24 -1.05 10.43
CA LEU A 159 -4.42 -0.27 9.49
C LEU A 159 -4.00 -1.09 8.27
N CYS A 160 -3.63 -2.36 8.43
CA CYS A 160 -3.30 -3.23 7.31
C CYS A 160 -4.51 -3.44 6.39
N HIS A 161 -5.70 -3.65 6.94
CA HIS A 161 -6.94 -3.76 6.16
C HIS A 161 -7.27 -2.46 5.43
N THR A 162 -7.08 -1.31 6.08
CA THR A 162 -7.29 0.00 5.45
C THR A 162 -6.32 0.21 4.28
N LEU A 163 -5.03 -0.06 4.50
CA LEU A 163 -4.00 0.04 3.47
C LEU A 163 -4.30 -0.87 2.28
N TYR A 164 -4.64 -2.13 2.54
CA TYR A 164 -4.98 -3.07 1.47
C TYR A 164 -6.19 -2.62 0.66
N SER A 165 -7.23 -2.14 1.32
CA SER A 165 -8.44 -1.63 0.66
C SER A 165 -8.16 -0.39 -0.19
N GLU A 166 -7.30 0.52 0.26
CA GLU A 166 -6.89 1.70 -0.53
C GLU A 166 -6.09 1.30 -1.79
N LEU A 167 -5.16 0.35 -1.65
CA LEU A 167 -4.38 -0.18 -2.76
C LEU A 167 -5.26 -0.92 -3.77
N GLU A 168 -6.18 -1.76 -3.31
CA GLU A 168 -7.13 -2.49 -4.15
C GLU A 168 -8.04 -1.53 -4.94
N GLN A 169 -8.60 -0.52 -4.27
CA GLN A 169 -9.44 0.50 -4.93
C GLN A 169 -8.66 1.30 -5.96
N GLY A 170 -7.40 1.66 -5.66
CA GLY A 170 -6.52 2.33 -6.63
C GLY A 170 -6.26 1.45 -7.84
N TYR A 171 -5.96 0.18 -7.63
CA TYR A 171 -5.75 -0.79 -8.70
C TYR A 171 -7.00 -0.96 -9.58
N GLU A 172 -8.17 -1.15 -8.96
CA GLU A 172 -9.44 -1.27 -9.69
C GLU A 172 -9.75 -0.01 -10.50
N HIS A 173 -9.49 1.18 -9.93
CA HIS A 173 -9.67 2.44 -10.63
C HIS A 173 -8.78 2.54 -11.86
N CYS A 174 -7.47 2.28 -11.71
CA CYS A 174 -6.51 2.34 -12.82
C CYS A 174 -6.87 1.39 -13.97
N HIS A 175 -7.45 0.23 -13.66
CA HIS A 175 -7.84 -0.79 -14.64
C HIS A 175 -9.30 -0.68 -15.11
N SER A 176 -10.06 0.32 -14.65
CA SER A 176 -11.44 0.55 -15.10
C SER A 176 -11.48 0.99 -16.57
N ASP A 177 -12.51 0.57 -17.29
CA ASP A 177 -12.73 0.96 -18.70
C ASP A 177 -12.75 2.49 -18.87
N GLU A 178 -13.31 3.18 -17.89
CA GLU A 178 -13.46 4.64 -17.89
C GLU A 178 -12.09 5.33 -17.81
N ASN A 179 -11.25 4.94 -16.86
CA ASN A 179 -9.91 5.49 -16.70
C ASN A 179 -8.98 5.13 -17.88
N LEU A 180 -9.05 3.89 -18.37
CA LEU A 180 -8.26 3.45 -19.53
C LEU A 180 -8.66 4.21 -20.80
N LYS A 181 -9.95 4.52 -20.98
CA LYS A 181 -10.44 5.34 -22.08
C LYS A 181 -9.90 6.77 -21.98
N GLU A 182 -9.94 7.37 -20.79
CA GLU A 182 -9.38 8.70 -20.55
C GLU A 182 -7.88 8.74 -20.84
N LEU A 183 -7.13 7.73 -20.39
CA LEU A 183 -5.71 7.58 -20.66
C LEU A 183 -5.41 7.53 -22.17
N VAL A 184 -6.18 6.75 -22.93
CA VAL A 184 -6.02 6.64 -24.39
C VAL A 184 -6.31 7.96 -25.09
N LEU A 185 -7.37 8.66 -24.68
CA LEU A 185 -7.77 9.95 -25.25
C LEU A 185 -6.73 11.05 -24.93
N ALA A 186 -6.19 11.06 -23.72
CA ALA A 186 -5.21 12.06 -23.28
C ALA A 186 -3.86 11.96 -24.02
N ASN A 187 -3.53 10.79 -24.59
CA ASN A 187 -2.26 10.54 -25.27
C ASN A 187 -2.31 10.64 -26.79
N ASP A 188 -3.46 10.97 -27.37
CA ASP A 188 -3.64 11.15 -28.84
C ASP A 188 -3.08 9.97 -29.67
N TYR A 189 -3.22 8.73 -29.18
CA TYR A 189 -2.76 7.55 -29.90
C TYR A 189 -3.52 7.36 -31.22
N LEU A 190 -2.81 6.80 -32.21
CA LEU A 190 -3.39 6.44 -33.51
C LEU A 190 -3.47 4.92 -33.66
N PHE A 191 -4.52 4.47 -34.33
CA PHE A 191 -4.86 3.05 -34.48
C PHE A 191 -5.13 2.68 -35.93
N ASP A 192 -4.96 1.41 -36.27
CA ASP A 192 -5.59 0.86 -37.45
C ASP A 192 -7.09 0.61 -37.22
N ILE A 193 -7.82 0.22 -38.25
CA ILE A 193 -9.28 -0.02 -38.18
C ILE A 193 -9.68 -1.12 -37.19
N ASP A 194 -8.73 -2.01 -36.84
CA ASP A 194 -8.92 -3.11 -35.89
C ASP A 194 -8.54 -2.75 -34.45
N GLY A 195 -8.08 -1.53 -34.18
CA GLY A 195 -7.65 -1.08 -32.87
C GLY A 195 -6.24 -1.57 -32.49
N ASN A 196 -5.34 -1.76 -33.44
CA ASN A 196 -3.94 -1.97 -33.14
C ASN A 196 -3.24 -0.62 -33.09
N PHE A 197 -2.41 -0.42 -32.05
CA PHE A 197 -1.59 0.78 -31.91
C PHE A 197 -0.64 0.92 -33.10
N TYR A 198 -0.54 2.14 -33.57
CA TYR A 198 0.45 2.46 -34.57
C TYR A 198 1.78 2.84 -33.90
N PRO A 199 2.92 2.30 -34.33
CA PRO A 199 4.21 2.65 -33.73
C PRO A 199 4.53 4.12 -33.97
N TYR A 200 4.83 4.84 -32.91
CA TYR A 200 5.15 6.28 -32.88
C TYR A 200 6.23 6.70 -33.86
N ASP A 201 7.17 5.81 -34.21
CA ASP A 201 8.26 6.05 -35.16
C ASP A 201 7.78 6.23 -36.61
N ALA A 202 6.60 5.75 -36.96
CA ALA A 202 6.05 5.93 -38.30
C ALA A 202 5.37 7.28 -38.50
N ILE A 203 4.93 7.97 -37.42
CA ILE A 203 4.27 9.28 -37.48
C ILE A 203 5.28 10.39 -37.91
N LYS A 204 6.58 10.22 -37.64
CA LYS A 204 7.61 11.16 -38.06
C LYS A 204 7.78 11.27 -39.59
N ILE A 205 7.30 10.30 -40.36
CA ILE A 205 7.44 10.25 -41.81
C ILE A 205 6.33 11.00 -42.54
N ILE A 206 5.19 11.27 -41.86
CA ILE A 206 3.99 11.88 -42.51
C ILE A 206 3.91 13.39 -42.34
N LYS A 207 4.77 14.01 -41.52
CA LYS A 207 4.87 15.48 -41.36
C LYS A 207 5.88 16.14 -42.31
N LEU A 208 5.93 15.70 -43.57
CA LEU A 208 6.68 16.34 -44.66
C LEU A 208 5.73 17.02 -45.62
#